data_ae3e80f774bfa5222c57841c45828531
#
_entry.id   ae3e80f774bfa5222c57841c45828531
#
_cell.length_a   1.000
_cell.length_b   1.000
_cell.length_c   1.000
_cell.angle_alpha   90.00
_cell.angle_beta   90.00
_cell.angle_gamma   90.00
#
_symmetry.space_group_name_H-M   'P 1'
#
loop_
_entity.id
_entity.type
_entity.pdbx_description
1 polymer ?
#
loop_
_entity_poly.entity_id
_entity_poly.type
_entity_poly.pdbx_seq_one_letter_code
_entity_poly.pdbx_strand_id
1 'polypeptide(L)'
;MAKQIKGVYEAILDCAKREFLEKGYKDASLRTIAREANTSTGSIYTRFQDKEGLFKAVVEPAVQEMRRMFLQIQERFHSFDEQTQRDEMGRYTARHQMEMLDYILSLIHISEPTRPEPIS
;
A
#
# COMPACT_ATOMS: atom_id res chain seq x y z
N MET A 1 -21.10 -13.07 14.61
CA MET A 1 -21.46 -12.10 13.79
C MET A 1 -20.45 -11.72 12.85
N ALA A 2 -20.91 -11.30 11.76
CA ALA A 2 -20.00 -11.04 10.68
C ALA A 2 -18.96 -10.03 11.03
N LYS A 3 -19.29 -9.03 11.78
CA LYS A 3 -18.33 -8.04 12.05
C LYS A 3 -17.21 -8.52 12.88
N GLN A 4 -17.37 -9.61 13.54
CA GLN A 4 -16.27 -10.09 14.30
C GLN A 4 -15.22 -10.69 13.46
N ILE A 5 -15.54 -11.06 12.24
CA ILE A 5 -14.58 -11.65 11.39
C ILE A 5 -13.44 -10.71 11.13
N LYS A 6 -13.73 -9.41 11.00
CA LYS A 6 -12.65 -8.51 10.76
C LYS A 6 -11.79 -8.32 11.97
N GLY A 7 -12.39 -8.26 13.09
CA GLY A 7 -11.63 -8.19 14.30
C GLY A 7 -10.74 -6.97 14.41
N VAL A 8 -9.91 -6.98 15.44
CA VAL A 8 -9.06 -5.85 15.76
C VAL A 8 -7.95 -5.68 14.75
N TYR A 9 -7.40 -6.78 14.27
CA TYR A 9 -6.29 -6.71 13.33
C TYR A 9 -6.68 -5.92 12.09
N GLU A 10 -7.80 -6.27 11.51
CA GLU A 10 -8.24 -5.62 10.28
C GLU A 10 -8.64 -4.18 10.55
N ALA A 11 -9.26 -3.93 11.68
CA ALA A 11 -9.64 -2.58 12.03
C ALA A 11 -8.41 -1.69 12.16
N ILE A 12 -7.36 -2.20 12.77
CA ILE A 12 -6.13 -1.44 12.90
C ILE A 12 -5.54 -1.15 11.52
N LEU A 13 -5.52 -2.14 10.65
CA LEU A 13 -4.97 -1.92 9.33
C LEU A 13 -5.74 -0.87 8.54
N ASP A 14 -7.07 -0.92 8.62
CA ASP A 14 -7.89 0.05 7.91
C ASP A 14 -7.65 1.46 8.44
N CYS A 15 -7.62 1.60 9.75
CA CYS A 15 -7.41 2.91 10.35
C CYS A 15 -5.99 3.40 10.10
N ALA A 16 -5.03 2.49 10.13
CA ALA A 16 -3.65 2.86 9.88
C ALA A 16 -3.47 3.36 8.46
N LYS A 17 -4.11 2.69 7.52
CA LYS A 17 -4.00 3.12 6.14
C LYS A 17 -4.48 4.56 5.98
N ARG A 18 -5.62 4.88 6.58
CA ARG A 18 -6.13 6.23 6.50
C ARG A 18 -5.20 7.23 7.15
N GLU A 19 -4.68 6.86 8.31
CA GLU A 19 -3.81 7.77 9.04
C GLU A 19 -2.51 8.03 8.28
N PHE A 20 -1.92 6.97 7.72
CA PHE A 20 -0.70 7.13 6.96
C PHE A 20 -0.94 7.95 5.69
N LEU A 21 -2.07 7.73 5.04
CA LEU A 21 -2.37 8.49 3.84
C LEU A 21 -2.58 9.96 4.15
N GLU A 22 -3.19 10.22 5.29
CA GLU A 22 -3.50 11.58 5.64
C GLU A 22 -2.30 12.35 6.16
N LYS A 23 -1.47 11.73 6.95
CA LYS A 23 -0.41 12.45 7.63
C LYS A 23 0.99 12.04 7.26
N GLY A 24 1.13 11.01 6.46
CA GLY A 24 2.45 10.49 6.15
C GLY A 24 2.96 9.60 7.26
N TYR A 25 4.04 8.90 6.99
CA TYR A 25 4.55 7.94 7.96
C TYR A 25 5.02 8.63 9.24
N LYS A 26 5.77 9.70 9.07
CA LYS A 26 6.39 10.32 10.22
C LYS A 26 5.37 10.89 11.19
N ASP A 27 4.35 11.52 10.66
CA ASP A 27 3.38 12.20 11.52
C ASP A 27 2.18 11.36 11.90
N ALA A 28 2.08 10.16 11.38
CA ALA A 28 0.96 9.30 11.73
C ALA A 28 1.04 8.93 13.19
N SER A 29 -0.11 8.90 13.84
CA SER A 29 -0.19 8.70 15.28
C SER A 29 -0.77 7.34 15.60
N LEU A 30 -0.01 6.50 16.30
CA LEU A 30 -0.51 5.20 16.72
C LEU A 30 -1.66 5.35 17.69
N ARG A 31 -1.65 6.42 18.47
CA ARG A 31 -2.73 6.65 19.41
C ARG A 31 -4.03 6.92 18.66
N THR A 32 -3.96 7.72 17.61
CA THR A 32 -5.14 7.99 16.81
C THR A 32 -5.63 6.71 16.14
N ILE A 33 -4.71 5.92 15.61
CA ILE A 33 -5.08 4.67 14.97
C ILE A 33 -5.78 3.75 15.97
N ALA A 34 -5.23 3.63 17.17
CA ALA A 34 -5.83 2.77 18.18
C ALA A 34 -7.22 3.26 18.55
N ARG A 35 -7.37 4.56 18.71
CA ARG A 35 -8.66 5.10 19.10
C ARG A 35 -9.69 4.85 18.01
N GLU A 36 -9.33 5.08 16.76
CA GLU A 36 -10.26 4.89 15.68
C GLU A 36 -10.57 3.42 15.45
N ALA A 37 -9.63 2.55 15.74
CA ALA A 37 -9.85 1.13 15.61
C ALA A 37 -10.51 0.55 16.87
N ASN A 38 -10.81 1.41 17.82
CA ASN A 38 -11.49 0.99 19.05
C ASN A 38 -10.65 -0.02 19.83
N THR A 39 -9.38 0.26 19.96
CA THR A 39 -8.48 -0.62 20.70
C THR A 39 -7.41 0.24 21.36
N SER A 40 -6.38 -0.38 21.89
CA SER A 40 -5.32 0.33 22.60
C SER A 40 -4.04 0.33 21.79
N THR A 41 -3.14 1.24 22.13
CA THR A 41 -1.83 1.20 21.48
C THR A 41 -1.09 -0.06 21.84
N GLY A 42 -1.33 -0.60 23.04
CA GLY A 42 -0.74 -1.87 23.40
C GLY A 42 -1.13 -2.99 22.47
N SER A 43 -2.36 -2.96 22.00
CA SER A 43 -2.82 -3.95 21.06
C SER A 43 -2.05 -3.82 19.75
N ILE A 44 -1.76 -2.60 19.34
CA ILE A 44 -0.99 -2.39 18.11
C ILE A 44 0.42 -2.92 18.28
N TYR A 45 1.06 -2.61 19.41
CA TYR A 45 2.41 -3.09 19.63
C TYR A 45 2.48 -4.60 19.72
N THR A 46 1.47 -5.20 20.33
CA THR A 46 1.45 -6.65 20.42
C THR A 46 1.35 -7.30 19.05
N ARG A 47 0.55 -6.72 18.18
CA ARG A 47 0.31 -7.36 16.89
C ARG A 47 1.32 -6.99 15.82
N PHE A 48 1.86 -5.79 15.88
CA PHE A 48 2.73 -5.31 14.80
C PHE A 48 4.12 -4.93 15.27
N GLN A 49 4.35 -4.92 16.55
CA GLN A 49 5.64 -4.63 17.17
C GLN A 49 5.95 -3.15 17.25
N ASP A 50 5.84 -2.40 16.19
CA ASP A 50 6.09 -0.98 16.25
C ASP A 50 5.43 -0.33 15.03
N LYS A 51 5.66 0.96 14.88
CA LYS A 51 5.06 1.70 13.80
C LYS A 51 5.53 1.20 12.45
N GLU A 52 6.79 0.84 12.37
CA GLU A 52 7.33 0.31 11.13
C GLU A 52 6.67 -1.01 10.78
N GLY A 53 6.48 -1.88 11.77
CA GLY A 53 5.80 -3.15 11.54
C GLY A 53 4.37 -2.94 11.07
N LEU A 54 3.70 -1.95 11.64
CA LEU A 54 2.36 -1.64 11.22
C LEU A 54 2.35 -1.12 9.78
N PHE A 55 3.29 -0.24 9.45
CA PHE A 55 3.37 0.29 8.11
C PHE A 55 3.63 -0.83 7.09
N LYS A 56 4.53 -1.74 7.42
CA LYS A 56 4.79 -2.86 6.54
C LYS A 56 3.55 -3.68 6.30
N ALA A 57 2.76 -3.91 7.33
CA ALA A 57 1.53 -4.67 7.17
C ALA A 57 0.53 -3.95 6.29
N VAL A 58 0.51 -2.62 6.38
CA VAL A 58 -0.41 -1.84 5.56
C VAL A 58 -0.04 -1.91 4.09
N VAL A 59 1.26 -1.86 3.78
CA VAL A 59 1.68 -1.84 2.38
C VAL A 59 1.84 -3.23 1.77
N GLU A 60 1.80 -4.27 2.58
CA GLU A 60 2.00 -5.61 2.07
C GLU A 60 1.05 -5.99 0.94
N PRO A 61 -0.26 -5.72 1.04
CA PRO A 61 -1.14 -6.05 -0.08
C PRO A 61 -0.74 -5.32 -1.36
N ALA A 62 -0.26 -4.09 -1.23
CA ALA A 62 0.17 -3.33 -2.40
C ALA A 62 1.40 -3.96 -3.03
N VAL A 63 2.33 -4.41 -2.20
CA VAL A 63 3.53 -5.05 -2.71
C VAL A 63 3.17 -6.34 -3.44
N GLN A 64 2.24 -7.09 -2.87
CA GLN A 64 1.82 -8.33 -3.52
C GLN A 64 1.09 -8.08 -4.81
N GLU A 65 0.30 -7.01 -4.85
CA GLU A 65 -0.41 -6.67 -6.06
C GLU A 65 0.58 -6.27 -7.16
N MET A 66 1.61 -5.52 -6.80
CA MET A 66 2.64 -5.15 -7.76
C MET A 66 3.34 -6.38 -8.30
N ARG A 67 3.65 -7.31 -7.43
CA ARG A 67 4.31 -8.54 -7.85
C ARG A 67 3.43 -9.33 -8.81
N ARG A 68 2.14 -9.40 -8.50
CA ARG A 68 1.21 -10.13 -9.33
C ARG A 68 1.11 -9.50 -10.71
N MET A 69 1.03 -8.16 -10.75
CA MET A 69 0.96 -7.45 -12.01
C MET A 69 2.22 -7.67 -12.84
N PHE A 70 3.37 -7.66 -12.19
CA PHE A 70 4.62 -7.88 -12.87
C PHE A 70 4.67 -9.27 -13.49
N LEU A 71 4.23 -10.27 -12.75
CA LEU A 71 4.21 -11.62 -13.26
C LEU A 71 3.25 -11.77 -14.43
N GLN A 72 2.11 -11.10 -14.36
CA GLN A 72 1.17 -11.15 -15.46
C GLN A 72 1.74 -10.53 -16.72
N ILE A 73 2.46 -9.44 -16.57
CA ILE A 73 3.08 -8.80 -17.71
C ILE A 73 4.09 -9.74 -18.33
N GLN A 74 4.90 -10.38 -17.52
CA GLN A 74 5.88 -11.33 -18.03
C GLN A 74 5.23 -12.48 -18.74
N GLU A 75 4.17 -13.01 -18.17
CA GLU A 75 3.49 -14.13 -18.74
C GLU A 75 2.90 -13.79 -20.09
N ARG A 76 2.26 -12.62 -20.19
CA ARG A 76 1.70 -12.19 -21.44
C ARG A 76 2.76 -11.96 -22.47
N PHE A 77 3.87 -11.35 -22.06
CA PHE A 77 4.97 -11.10 -22.97
C PHE A 77 5.47 -12.41 -23.55
N HIS A 78 5.61 -13.41 -22.70
CA HIS A 78 6.11 -14.71 -23.17
C HIS A 78 5.14 -15.42 -24.08
N SER A 79 3.88 -15.07 -24.05
CA SER A 79 2.92 -15.74 -24.91
C SER A 79 2.88 -15.14 -26.29
N PHE A 80 3.57 -14.03 -26.56
CA PHE A 80 3.60 -13.41 -27.86
C PHE A 80 4.72 -13.99 -28.68
N ASP A 81 4.59 -13.94 -30.02
CA ASP A 81 5.72 -14.34 -30.85
C ASP A 81 6.74 -13.19 -30.81
N GLU A 82 7.86 -13.44 -31.44
CA GLU A 82 8.97 -12.49 -31.32
C GLU A 82 8.61 -11.12 -31.84
N GLN A 83 7.91 -11.07 -32.96
CA GLN A 83 7.55 -9.80 -33.57
C GLN A 83 6.55 -9.06 -32.68
N THR A 84 5.56 -9.77 -32.21
CA THR A 84 4.55 -9.18 -31.35
C THR A 84 5.17 -8.73 -30.04
N GLN A 85 6.15 -9.46 -29.55
CA GLN A 85 6.83 -9.05 -28.34
C GLN A 85 7.49 -7.69 -28.51
N ARG A 86 8.10 -7.47 -29.66
CA ARG A 86 8.73 -6.19 -29.90
C ARG A 86 7.71 -5.08 -30.03
N ASP A 87 6.64 -5.33 -30.74
CA ASP A 87 5.64 -4.32 -30.98
C ASP A 87 4.82 -4.02 -29.74
N GLU A 88 4.45 -5.07 -29.01
CA GLU A 88 3.57 -4.89 -27.87
C GLU A 88 4.30 -4.49 -26.61
N MET A 89 5.57 -4.74 -26.55
CA MET A 89 6.30 -4.44 -25.34
C MET A 89 6.17 -2.99 -24.96
N GLY A 90 6.30 -2.11 -25.93
CA GLY A 90 6.19 -0.69 -25.64
C GLY A 90 4.82 -0.34 -25.12
N ARG A 91 3.77 -0.85 -25.77
CA ARG A 91 2.41 -0.53 -25.37
C ARG A 91 2.08 -1.11 -24.02
N TYR A 92 2.38 -2.38 -23.81
CA TYR A 92 2.10 -3.02 -22.56
C TYR A 92 2.89 -2.39 -21.44
N THR A 93 4.17 -2.19 -21.66
CA THR A 93 5.03 -1.68 -20.63
C THR A 93 4.62 -0.27 -20.25
N ALA A 94 4.29 0.55 -21.23
CA ALA A 94 3.91 1.92 -20.94
C ALA A 94 2.66 1.98 -20.08
N ARG A 95 1.64 1.21 -20.46
CA ARG A 95 0.41 1.22 -19.73
C ARG A 95 0.58 0.71 -18.32
N HIS A 96 1.26 -0.42 -18.17
CA HIS A 96 1.41 -1.02 -16.87
C HIS A 96 2.39 -0.24 -16.00
N GLN A 97 3.36 0.40 -16.63
CA GLN A 97 4.26 1.24 -15.87
C GLN A 97 3.53 2.42 -15.27
N MET A 98 2.57 2.99 -15.99
CA MET A 98 1.83 4.09 -15.44
C MET A 98 0.97 3.66 -14.26
N GLU A 99 0.36 2.49 -14.37
CA GLU A 99 -0.42 1.98 -13.26
C GLU A 99 0.46 1.68 -12.06
N MET A 100 1.59 1.05 -12.30
CA MET A 100 2.49 0.73 -11.22
C MET A 100 3.09 1.99 -10.61
N LEU A 101 3.37 2.96 -11.44
CA LEU A 101 3.91 4.21 -10.97
C LEU A 101 2.92 4.93 -10.08
N ASP A 102 1.65 4.95 -10.47
CA ASP A 102 0.63 5.53 -9.64
C ASP A 102 0.56 4.84 -8.29
N TYR A 103 0.65 3.53 -8.31
CA TYR A 103 0.60 2.77 -7.07
C TYR A 103 1.80 3.11 -6.19
N ILE A 104 2.98 3.14 -6.79
CA ILE A 104 4.20 3.43 -6.06
C ILE A 104 4.18 4.85 -5.51
N LEU A 105 3.70 5.80 -6.31
CA LEU A 105 3.62 7.17 -5.83
C LEU A 105 2.67 7.28 -4.66
N SER A 106 1.60 6.52 -4.69
CA SER A 106 0.69 6.47 -3.57
C SER A 106 1.38 6.01 -2.30
N LEU A 107 2.23 4.99 -2.42
CA LEU A 107 2.97 4.48 -1.27
C LEU A 107 4.02 5.47 -0.79
N ILE A 108 4.65 6.16 -1.71
CA ILE A 108 5.64 7.15 -1.34
C ILE A 108 4.97 8.28 -0.56
N HIS A 109 3.78 8.68 -0.97
CA HIS A 109 3.07 9.72 -0.24
C HIS A 109 2.75 9.28 1.18
N ILE A 110 2.49 8.00 1.38
CA ILE A 110 2.27 7.50 2.71
C ILE A 110 3.53 7.59 3.54
N SER A 111 4.66 7.25 2.94
CA SER A 111 5.89 7.17 3.73
C SER A 111 6.58 8.51 3.89
N GLU A 112 6.22 9.52 3.13
CA GLU A 112 6.86 10.81 3.28
C GLU A 112 6.24 11.61 4.37
N PRO A 113 7.04 12.39 5.09
CA PRO A 113 6.43 13.24 6.10
C PRO A 113 5.55 14.27 5.43
N THR A 114 4.50 14.62 6.12
CA THR A 114 3.60 15.61 5.62
C THR A 114 4.30 16.93 5.54
N ARG A 115 4.22 17.59 4.44
CA ARG A 115 4.81 18.89 4.33
C ARG A 115 3.74 19.92 4.19
N PRO A 116 4.01 21.13 4.61
CA PRO A 116 3.06 22.18 4.42
C PRO A 116 2.83 22.35 2.95
N GLU A 117 1.63 22.62 2.60
CA GLU A 117 1.33 22.85 1.25
C GLU A 117 2.17 23.94 0.71
N PRO A 118 2.66 23.80 -0.46
CA PRO A 118 3.41 24.86 -1.04
C PRO A 118 2.52 26.01 -1.06
N ILE A 119 3.01 27.04 -0.62
CA ILE A 119 2.25 28.13 -0.54
C ILE A 119 1.93 28.59 -1.81
N SER A 120 1.97 28.06 -2.64
CA SER A 120 1.59 28.48 -3.89
C SER A 120 0.37 29.02 -4.01
#